data_d30849994caba702fa937eac11d1dbea
#
_entry.id   d30849994caba702fa937eac11d1dbea
#
_cell.length_a   1.000
_cell.length_b   1.000
_cell.length_c   1.000
_cell.angle_alpha   90.00
_cell.angle_beta   90.00
_cell.angle_gamma   90.00
#
_symmetry.space_group_name_H-M   'P 1'
#
loop_
_entity.id
_entity.type
_entity.pdbx_description
1 polymer ?
#
loop_
_entity_poly.entity_id
_entity_poly.type
_entity_poly.pdbx_seq_one_letter_code
_entity_poly.pdbx_strand_id
1 'polypeptide(L)'
;GSGKTTMLRCVNFLEHADGGSLIFDGKEYPFHNISKKDIAAIRQKTAFVFQNYNLFLNKTALHNVTEGLIIGRKMPKTRAEEKARAALEKVGMLDRADYYPHQLSGGQQQRVAIARALATDPEIIYFDEPTSALDPELTGEVLGVMRQLAKEGMTMLVVTHEMGFARNVSNKVVFMENG
;
A
#
# COMPACT_ATOMS: atom_id res chain seq x y z
N GLY A 1 6.58 14.53 15.16
CA GLY A 1 5.70 14.19 14.06
C GLY A 1 4.28 14.72 14.25
N SER A 2 3.61 15.04 13.14
CA SER A 2 2.25 15.61 13.16
C SER A 2 1.13 14.55 13.26
N GLY A 3 1.43 13.32 13.64
CA GLY A 3 0.43 12.24 13.83
C GLY A 3 -0.13 11.59 12.54
N LYS A 4 0.25 12.04 11.34
CA LYS A 4 -0.28 11.53 10.06
C LYS A 4 -0.12 10.01 9.90
N THR A 5 1.08 9.49 10.10
CA THR A 5 1.38 8.05 10.06
C THR A 5 0.58 7.29 11.12
N THR A 6 0.51 7.81 12.33
CA THR A 6 -0.28 7.21 13.43
C THR A 6 -1.76 7.11 13.05
N MET A 7 -2.34 8.20 12.56
CA MET A 7 -3.73 8.21 12.08
C MET A 7 -3.95 7.17 10.97
N LEU A 8 -3.06 7.12 9.98
CA LEU A 8 -3.18 6.14 8.88
C LEU A 8 -3.13 4.70 9.37
N ARG A 9 -2.26 4.41 10.36
CA ARG A 9 -2.15 3.09 10.98
C ARG A 9 -3.34 2.74 11.84
N CYS A 10 -3.92 3.70 12.57
CA CYS A 10 -5.17 3.50 13.31
C CYS A 10 -6.33 3.17 12.38
N VAL A 11 -6.47 3.86 11.25
CA VAL A 11 -7.53 3.59 10.25
C VAL A 11 -7.44 2.17 9.67
N ASN A 12 -6.23 1.62 9.56
CA ASN A 12 -6.01 0.24 9.10
C ASN A 12 -5.82 -0.78 10.27
N PHE A 13 -6.10 -0.35 11.50
CA PHE A 13 -6.00 -1.17 12.72
C PHE A 13 -4.60 -1.76 12.96
N LEU A 14 -3.56 -1.11 12.47
CA LEU A 14 -2.16 -1.46 12.76
C LEU A 14 -1.71 -0.88 14.11
N GLU A 15 -2.38 0.18 14.57
CA GLU A 15 -2.22 0.78 15.88
C GLU A 15 -3.60 1.00 16.51
N HIS A 16 -3.65 1.10 17.84
CA HIS A 16 -4.87 1.39 18.57
C HIS A 16 -5.16 2.89 18.55
N ALA A 17 -6.42 3.26 18.29
CA ALA A 17 -6.90 4.61 18.44
C ALA A 17 -7.54 4.77 19.85
N ASP A 18 -7.34 5.92 20.48
CA ASP A 18 -7.92 6.24 21.80
C ASP A 18 -9.44 6.43 21.73
N GLY A 19 -9.97 6.78 20.56
CA GLY A 19 -11.41 6.98 20.36
C GLY A 19 -11.75 7.27 18.91
N GLY A 20 -13.03 7.54 18.66
CA GLY A 20 -13.56 7.79 17.32
C GLY A 20 -14.12 6.54 16.63
N SER A 21 -14.48 6.70 15.37
CA SER A 21 -15.02 5.61 14.55
C SER A 21 -14.53 5.70 13.10
N LEU A 22 -14.52 4.55 12.44
CA LEU A 22 -14.29 4.43 10.99
C LEU A 22 -15.63 4.13 10.31
N ILE A 23 -16.00 4.92 9.32
CA ILE A 23 -17.09 4.59 8.41
C ILE A 23 -16.48 3.97 7.15
N PHE A 24 -16.76 2.69 6.91
CA PHE A 24 -16.27 1.94 5.77
C PHE A 24 -17.44 1.20 5.10
N ASP A 25 -17.63 1.38 3.79
CA ASP A 25 -18.77 0.86 3.04
C ASP A 25 -20.15 1.19 3.69
N GLY A 26 -20.29 2.41 4.20
CA GLY A 26 -21.52 2.88 4.84
C GLY A 26 -21.80 2.29 6.23
N LYS A 27 -20.92 1.42 6.74
CA LYS A 27 -21.00 0.87 8.09
C LYS A 27 -20.02 1.57 9.02
N GLU A 28 -20.49 1.95 10.20
CA GLU A 28 -19.68 2.56 11.25
C GLU A 28 -19.05 1.49 12.15
N TYR A 29 -17.76 1.65 12.44
CA TYR A 29 -16.94 0.80 13.29
C TYR A 29 -16.29 1.64 14.38
N PRO A 30 -16.78 1.64 15.63
CA PRO A 30 -16.16 2.31 16.75
C PRO A 30 -14.80 1.66 17.07
N PHE A 31 -13.73 2.47 17.12
CA PHE A 31 -12.36 1.95 17.34
C PHE A 31 -12.21 1.21 18.68
N HIS A 32 -12.90 1.68 19.72
CA HIS A 32 -12.80 1.11 21.09
C HIS A 32 -13.46 -0.26 21.24
N ASN A 33 -14.32 -0.67 20.30
CA ASN A 33 -15.11 -1.93 20.42
C ASN A 33 -15.26 -2.68 19.11
N ILE A 34 -14.31 -2.54 18.19
CA ILE A 34 -14.35 -3.26 16.92
C ILE A 34 -13.95 -4.73 17.12
N SER A 35 -14.72 -5.65 16.53
CA SER A 35 -14.41 -7.07 16.60
C SER A 35 -13.22 -7.46 15.70
N LYS A 36 -12.48 -8.51 16.11
CA LYS A 36 -11.40 -9.08 15.28
C LYS A 36 -11.90 -9.54 13.91
N LYS A 37 -13.15 -9.99 13.83
CA LYS A 37 -13.81 -10.40 12.59
C LYS A 37 -14.03 -9.21 11.65
N ASP A 38 -14.49 -8.08 12.17
CA ASP A 38 -14.67 -6.85 11.38
C ASP A 38 -13.32 -6.29 10.90
N ILE A 39 -12.31 -6.27 11.78
CA ILE A 39 -10.94 -5.88 11.39
C ILE A 39 -10.42 -6.76 10.25
N ALA A 40 -10.58 -8.08 10.36
CA ALA A 40 -10.16 -9.01 9.30
C ALA A 40 -10.92 -8.75 8.00
N ALA A 41 -12.22 -8.49 8.05
CA ALA A 41 -13.03 -8.16 6.87
C ALA A 41 -12.58 -6.86 6.19
N ILE A 42 -12.31 -5.80 6.96
CA ILE A 42 -11.80 -4.53 6.43
C ILE A 42 -10.42 -4.73 5.81
N ARG A 43 -9.51 -5.45 6.48
CA ARG A 43 -8.17 -5.74 5.96
C ARG A 43 -8.16 -6.61 4.69
N GLN A 44 -9.21 -7.39 4.46
CA GLN A 44 -9.35 -8.10 3.18
C GLN A 44 -9.65 -7.18 1.99
N LYS A 45 -10.25 -6.02 2.25
CA LYS A 45 -10.62 -5.02 1.25
C LYS A 45 -9.59 -3.90 1.11
N THR A 46 -8.60 -3.86 1.99
CA THR A 46 -7.61 -2.80 2.06
C THR A 46 -6.20 -3.34 1.89
N ALA A 47 -5.28 -2.48 1.42
CA ALA A 47 -3.87 -2.79 1.38
C ALA A 47 -3.06 -1.63 1.96
N PHE A 48 -1.85 -1.90 2.45
CA PHE A 48 -0.97 -0.92 3.05
C PHE A 48 0.42 -0.96 2.41
N VAL A 49 0.91 0.20 2.00
CA VAL A 49 2.26 0.40 1.46
C VAL A 49 3.04 1.26 2.44
N PHE A 50 4.09 0.69 3.00
CA PHE A 50 4.93 1.30 4.03
C PHE A 50 6.05 2.14 3.42
N GLN A 51 6.57 3.08 4.21
CA GLN A 51 7.74 3.89 3.90
C GLN A 51 8.98 3.03 3.59
N ASN A 52 9.22 1.97 4.35
CA ASN A 52 10.39 1.09 4.25
C ASN A 52 10.05 -0.21 3.51
N TYR A 53 9.50 -0.17 2.34
CA TYR A 53 9.16 -1.29 1.43
C TYR A 53 8.68 -2.59 2.10
N ASN A 54 9.29 -3.02 3.21
CA ASN A 54 9.00 -4.23 4.00
C ASN A 54 8.93 -5.50 3.15
N LEU A 55 9.90 -5.65 2.23
CA LEU A 55 10.03 -6.85 1.44
C LEU A 55 10.74 -7.96 2.23
N PHE A 56 10.36 -9.20 1.97
CA PHE A 56 11.08 -10.37 2.45
C PHE A 56 12.41 -10.48 1.71
N LEU A 57 13.53 -10.28 2.41
CA LEU A 57 14.86 -10.20 1.81
C LEU A 57 15.33 -11.51 1.17
N ASN A 58 14.82 -12.64 1.66
CA ASN A 58 15.11 -13.99 1.18
C ASN A 58 14.15 -14.50 0.11
N LYS A 59 13.32 -13.61 -0.46
CA LYS A 59 12.34 -13.94 -1.51
C LYS A 59 12.52 -13.01 -2.70
N THR A 60 12.27 -13.55 -3.89
CA THR A 60 12.27 -12.76 -5.13
C THR A 60 11.12 -11.76 -5.15
N ALA A 61 11.11 -10.82 -6.09
CA ALA A 61 10.01 -9.87 -6.29
C ALA A 61 8.68 -10.62 -6.49
N LEU A 62 8.65 -11.64 -7.35
CA LEU A 62 7.47 -12.48 -7.57
C LEU A 62 6.99 -13.16 -6.28
N HIS A 63 7.92 -13.76 -5.51
CA HIS A 63 7.57 -14.43 -4.26
C HIS A 63 7.11 -13.44 -3.19
N ASN A 64 7.64 -12.22 -3.14
CA ASN A 64 7.15 -11.16 -2.27
C ASN A 64 5.68 -10.80 -2.54
N VAL A 65 5.26 -10.84 -3.80
CA VAL A 65 3.88 -10.55 -4.18
C VAL A 65 2.97 -11.76 -3.96
N THR A 66 3.41 -12.98 -4.28
CA THR A 66 2.59 -14.19 -4.15
C THR A 66 2.35 -14.63 -2.72
N GLU A 67 3.27 -14.32 -1.79
CA GLU A 67 3.22 -14.79 -0.40
C GLU A 67 1.90 -14.43 0.30
N GLY A 68 1.50 -13.16 0.21
CA GLY A 68 0.26 -12.68 0.80
C GLY A 68 -0.99 -13.34 0.21
N LEU A 69 -0.94 -13.71 -1.07
CA LEU A 69 -2.05 -14.38 -1.76
C LEU A 69 -2.15 -15.86 -1.34
N ILE A 70 -1.02 -16.56 -1.28
CA ILE A 70 -0.99 -17.99 -0.94
C ILE A 70 -1.28 -18.20 0.55
N ILE A 71 -0.53 -17.51 1.44
CA ILE A 71 -0.63 -17.71 2.88
C ILE A 71 -1.83 -16.96 3.46
N GLY A 72 -1.98 -15.68 3.11
CA GLY A 72 -3.02 -14.82 3.67
C GLY A 72 -4.41 -15.06 3.10
N ARG A 73 -4.50 -15.31 1.79
CA ARG A 73 -5.77 -15.51 1.06
C ARG A 73 -6.07 -16.96 0.72
N LYS A 74 -5.16 -17.89 1.04
CA LYS A 74 -5.25 -19.35 0.71
C LYS A 74 -5.50 -19.59 -0.79
N MET A 75 -4.96 -18.73 -1.64
CA MET A 75 -5.14 -18.81 -3.09
C MET A 75 -4.27 -19.93 -3.66
N PRO A 76 -4.75 -20.71 -4.65
CA PRO A 76 -3.94 -21.68 -5.37
C PRO A 76 -2.69 -21.01 -5.99
N LYS A 77 -1.54 -21.69 -5.96
CA LYS A 77 -0.24 -21.15 -6.36
C LYS A 77 -0.26 -20.61 -7.80
N THR A 78 -0.83 -21.34 -8.74
CA THR A 78 -0.94 -20.93 -10.15
C THR A 78 -1.68 -19.60 -10.30
N ARG A 79 -2.82 -19.46 -9.65
CA ARG A 79 -3.61 -18.22 -9.67
C ARG A 79 -2.90 -17.06 -8.96
N ALA A 80 -2.18 -17.35 -7.87
CA ALA A 80 -1.38 -16.35 -7.17
C ALA A 80 -0.23 -15.83 -8.04
N GLU A 81 0.44 -16.71 -8.79
CA GLU A 81 1.50 -16.34 -9.74
C GLU A 81 0.98 -15.49 -10.90
N GLU A 82 -0.15 -15.86 -11.49
CA GLU A 82 -0.80 -15.07 -12.56
C GLU A 82 -1.12 -13.64 -12.08
N LYS A 83 -1.76 -13.51 -10.91
CA LYS A 83 -2.06 -12.21 -10.32
C LYS A 83 -0.81 -11.40 -9.97
N ALA A 84 0.20 -12.06 -9.43
CA ALA A 84 1.45 -11.41 -9.07
C ALA A 84 2.21 -10.89 -10.30
N ARG A 85 2.25 -11.66 -11.38
CA ARG A 85 2.87 -11.23 -12.66
C ARG A 85 2.12 -10.04 -13.25
N ALA A 86 0.79 -10.06 -13.28
CA ALA A 86 -0.02 -8.94 -13.73
C ALA A 86 0.20 -7.67 -12.87
N ALA A 87 0.31 -7.83 -11.54
CA ALA A 87 0.61 -6.71 -10.65
C ALA A 87 2.02 -6.15 -10.85
N LEU A 88 3.03 -7.03 -11.05
CA LEU A 88 4.40 -6.61 -11.35
C LEU A 88 4.48 -5.90 -12.72
N GLU A 89 3.78 -6.38 -13.73
CA GLU A 89 3.69 -5.73 -15.04
C GLU A 89 3.12 -4.32 -14.91
N LYS A 90 2.05 -4.16 -14.14
CA LYS A 90 1.38 -2.88 -13.90
C LYS A 90 2.29 -1.81 -13.28
N VAL A 91 3.26 -2.22 -12.49
CA VAL A 91 4.26 -1.31 -11.88
C VAL A 91 5.60 -1.29 -12.63
N GLY A 92 5.70 -1.94 -13.80
CA GLY A 92 6.91 -1.99 -14.62
C GLY A 92 8.05 -2.81 -13.99
N MET A 93 7.71 -3.91 -13.31
CA MET A 93 8.67 -4.77 -12.60
C MET A 93 8.64 -6.24 -13.03
N LEU A 94 7.92 -6.57 -14.12
CA LEU A 94 7.79 -7.97 -14.56
C LEU A 94 9.13 -8.58 -15.01
N ASP A 95 9.98 -7.78 -15.64
CA ASP A 95 11.33 -8.17 -16.08
C ASP A 95 12.30 -8.42 -14.90
N ARG A 96 11.92 -7.99 -13.70
CA ARG A 96 12.65 -8.18 -12.44
C ARG A 96 11.96 -9.14 -11.48
N ALA A 97 11.00 -9.94 -11.95
CA ALA A 97 10.22 -10.87 -11.14
C ALA A 97 11.07 -11.83 -10.30
N ASP A 98 12.20 -12.28 -10.84
CA ASP A 98 13.10 -13.25 -10.22
C ASP A 98 14.23 -12.59 -9.41
N TYR A 99 14.27 -11.25 -9.33
CA TYR A 99 15.28 -10.51 -8.57
C TYR A 99 14.95 -10.48 -7.08
N TYR A 100 15.98 -10.59 -6.25
CA TYR A 100 15.89 -10.39 -4.80
C TYR A 100 15.96 -8.90 -4.45
N PRO A 101 15.45 -8.47 -3.28
CA PRO A 101 15.45 -7.07 -2.88
C PRO A 101 16.82 -6.38 -2.94
N HIS A 102 17.90 -7.08 -2.57
CA HIS A 102 19.26 -6.54 -2.61
C HIS A 102 19.79 -6.27 -4.04
N GLN A 103 19.12 -6.78 -5.07
CA GLN A 103 19.44 -6.56 -6.49
C GLN A 103 18.60 -5.42 -7.09
N LEU A 104 17.70 -4.83 -6.31
CA LEU A 104 16.76 -3.81 -6.73
C LEU A 104 17.10 -2.45 -6.11
N SER A 105 16.94 -1.37 -6.87
CA SER A 105 17.00 -0.01 -6.32
C SER A 105 15.86 0.23 -5.33
N GLY A 106 15.96 1.27 -4.50
CA GLY A 106 14.89 1.65 -3.57
C GLY A 106 13.55 1.88 -4.27
N GLY A 107 13.55 2.59 -5.39
CA GLY A 107 12.35 2.81 -6.20
C GLY A 107 11.77 1.53 -6.79
N GLN A 108 12.62 0.59 -7.21
CA GLN A 108 12.20 -0.74 -7.68
C GLN A 108 11.60 -1.56 -6.53
N GLN A 109 12.22 -1.56 -5.34
CA GLN A 109 11.68 -2.23 -4.16
C GLN A 109 10.32 -1.67 -3.77
N GLN A 110 10.14 -0.34 -3.81
CA GLN A 110 8.86 0.29 -3.52
C GLN A 110 7.80 -0.07 -4.56
N ARG A 111 8.15 -0.14 -5.85
CA ARG A 111 7.22 -0.61 -6.89
C ARG A 111 6.80 -2.06 -6.67
N VAL A 112 7.70 -2.94 -6.22
CA VAL A 112 7.34 -4.31 -5.80
C VAL A 112 6.41 -4.31 -4.60
N ALA A 113 6.61 -3.43 -3.62
CA ALA A 113 5.70 -3.27 -2.47
C ALA A 113 4.30 -2.80 -2.91
N ILE A 114 4.22 -1.90 -3.90
CA ILE A 114 2.95 -1.49 -4.52
C ILE A 114 2.30 -2.66 -5.27
N ALA A 115 3.06 -3.44 -6.05
CA ALA A 115 2.53 -4.62 -6.73
C ALA A 115 1.97 -5.65 -5.75
N ARG A 116 2.64 -5.87 -4.61
CA ARG A 116 2.16 -6.73 -3.52
C ARG A 116 0.80 -6.26 -2.97
N ALA A 117 0.62 -4.96 -2.82
CA ALA A 117 -0.66 -4.38 -2.42
C ALA A 117 -1.74 -4.58 -3.49
N LEU A 118 -1.45 -4.26 -4.75
CA LEU A 118 -2.37 -4.38 -5.89
C LEU A 118 -2.85 -5.80 -6.14
N ALA A 119 -1.97 -6.79 -5.98
CA ALA A 119 -2.28 -8.20 -6.24
C ALA A 119 -3.42 -8.74 -5.35
N THR A 120 -3.73 -8.08 -4.24
CA THR A 120 -4.83 -8.44 -3.35
C THR A 120 -6.20 -7.92 -3.80
N ASP A 121 -6.29 -7.20 -4.92
CA ASP A 121 -7.49 -6.50 -5.42
C ASP A 121 -8.17 -5.64 -4.35
N PRO A 122 -7.45 -4.67 -3.74
CA PRO A 122 -8.00 -3.88 -2.66
C PRO A 122 -8.99 -2.83 -3.18
N GLU A 123 -10.00 -2.49 -2.37
CA GLU A 123 -10.91 -1.35 -2.62
C GLU A 123 -10.22 -0.01 -2.30
N ILE A 124 -9.26 -0.02 -1.36
CA ILE A 124 -8.46 1.15 -0.99
C ILE A 124 -7.02 0.75 -0.66
N ILE A 125 -6.06 1.58 -1.10
CA ILE A 125 -4.65 1.44 -0.71
C ILE A 125 -4.24 2.61 0.18
N TYR A 126 -3.68 2.30 1.34
CA TYR A 126 -3.05 3.26 2.23
C TYR A 126 -1.56 3.38 1.93
N PHE A 127 -1.07 4.60 1.70
CA PHE A 127 0.33 4.88 1.44
C PHE A 127 0.90 5.73 2.58
N ASP A 128 1.88 5.21 3.30
CA ASP A 128 2.57 5.91 4.38
C ASP A 128 3.93 6.42 3.89
N GLU A 129 3.99 7.66 3.45
CA GLU A 129 5.20 8.33 2.93
C GLU A 129 5.99 7.48 1.91
N PRO A 130 5.38 7.04 0.80
CA PRO A 130 5.94 6.00 -0.07
C PRO A 130 7.25 6.41 -0.78
N THR A 131 7.63 7.67 -0.74
CA THR A 131 8.83 8.21 -1.41
C THR A 131 9.87 8.77 -0.44
N SER A 132 9.58 8.86 0.85
CA SER A 132 10.47 9.54 1.82
C SER A 132 11.80 8.83 2.07
N ALA A 133 11.89 7.54 1.78
CA ALA A 133 13.12 6.74 1.85
C ALA A 133 13.88 6.66 0.52
N LEU A 134 13.46 7.43 -0.50
CA LEU A 134 14.02 7.39 -1.85
C LEU A 134 14.85 8.65 -2.16
N ASP A 135 15.86 8.46 -2.98
CA ASP A 135 16.54 9.57 -3.62
C ASP A 135 15.59 10.31 -4.58
N PRO A 136 15.75 11.63 -4.77
CA PRO A 136 14.88 12.43 -5.63
C PRO A 136 14.72 11.89 -7.05
N GLU A 137 15.77 11.29 -7.62
CA GLU A 137 15.74 10.69 -8.96
C GLU A 137 14.79 9.49 -9.05
N LEU A 138 14.70 8.69 -7.98
CA LEU A 138 13.86 7.48 -7.91
C LEU A 138 12.40 7.80 -7.52
N THR A 139 12.18 8.93 -6.86
CA THR A 139 10.84 9.38 -6.44
C THR A 139 9.88 9.50 -7.64
N GLY A 140 10.36 10.02 -8.76
CA GLY A 140 9.57 10.23 -9.97
C GLY A 140 8.90 8.97 -10.51
N GLU A 141 9.62 7.83 -10.48
CA GLU A 141 9.11 6.53 -10.96
C GLU A 141 7.95 6.02 -10.09
N VAL A 142 8.11 6.09 -8.76
CA VAL A 142 7.07 5.65 -7.81
C VAL A 142 5.83 6.54 -7.92
N LEU A 143 6.01 7.86 -7.96
CA LEU A 143 4.89 8.80 -8.16
C LEU A 143 4.22 8.62 -9.52
N GLY A 144 4.96 8.21 -10.55
CA GLY A 144 4.43 7.84 -11.87
C GLY A 144 3.44 6.69 -11.78
N VAL A 145 3.81 5.61 -11.09
CA VAL A 145 2.91 4.46 -10.83
C VAL A 145 1.66 4.92 -10.06
N MET A 146 1.82 5.70 -8.99
CA MET A 146 0.69 6.17 -8.20
C MET A 146 -0.26 7.08 -9.01
N ARG A 147 0.26 7.95 -9.90
CA ARG A 147 -0.57 8.74 -10.83
C ARG A 147 -1.37 7.86 -11.77
N GLN A 148 -0.77 6.80 -12.28
CA GLN A 148 -1.46 5.85 -13.15
C GLN A 148 -2.60 5.14 -12.41
N LEU A 149 -2.36 4.68 -11.18
CA LEU A 149 -3.41 4.07 -10.34
C LEU A 149 -4.56 5.02 -10.06
N ALA A 150 -4.27 6.30 -9.79
CA ALA A 150 -5.31 7.32 -9.61
C ALA A 150 -6.15 7.53 -10.87
N LYS A 151 -5.53 7.57 -12.06
CA LYS A 151 -6.23 7.68 -13.34
C LYS A 151 -7.13 6.48 -13.63
N GLU A 152 -6.75 5.31 -13.15
CA GLU A 152 -7.55 4.07 -13.25
C GLU A 152 -8.67 3.99 -12.21
N GLY A 153 -8.84 5.00 -11.38
CA GLY A 153 -9.91 5.07 -10.39
C GLY A 153 -9.62 4.35 -9.07
N MET A 154 -8.35 3.98 -8.79
CA MET A 154 -7.97 3.38 -7.52
C MET A 154 -8.18 4.38 -6.38
N THR A 155 -8.93 3.99 -5.36
CA THR A 155 -9.07 4.77 -4.14
C THR A 155 -7.79 4.67 -3.31
N MET A 156 -7.22 5.83 -2.97
CA MET A 156 -5.97 5.90 -2.21
C MET A 156 -6.08 6.93 -1.08
N LEU A 157 -5.56 6.58 0.08
CA LEU A 157 -5.27 7.52 1.16
C LEU A 157 -3.76 7.62 1.32
N VAL A 158 -3.21 8.80 1.03
CA VAL A 158 -1.76 9.00 0.91
C VAL A 158 -1.26 10.01 1.92
N VAL A 159 -0.35 9.60 2.79
CA VAL A 159 0.49 10.50 3.57
C VAL A 159 1.72 10.81 2.74
N THR A 160 1.96 12.08 2.44
CA THR A 160 3.09 12.50 1.59
C THR A 160 3.53 13.92 1.89
N HIS A 161 4.80 14.20 1.63
CA HIS A 161 5.38 15.55 1.59
C HIS A 161 5.50 16.08 0.14
N GLU A 162 5.13 15.27 -0.86
CA GLU A 162 5.18 15.62 -2.28
C GLU A 162 3.98 16.51 -2.66
N MET A 163 4.08 17.83 -2.39
CA MET A 163 2.98 18.76 -2.60
C MET A 163 2.55 18.86 -4.06
N GLY A 164 3.49 18.76 -5.01
CA GLY A 164 3.18 18.75 -6.43
C GLY A 164 2.36 17.52 -6.85
N PHE A 165 2.66 16.36 -6.28
CA PHE A 165 1.86 15.15 -6.49
C PHE A 165 0.47 15.30 -5.88
N ALA A 166 0.38 15.71 -4.61
CA ALA A 166 -0.88 15.88 -3.91
C ALA A 166 -1.83 16.84 -4.67
N ARG A 167 -1.33 17.99 -5.12
CA ARG A 167 -2.13 19.00 -5.85
C ARG A 167 -2.69 18.45 -7.16
N ASN A 168 -1.93 17.61 -7.88
CA ASN A 168 -2.31 17.16 -9.22
C ASN A 168 -3.12 15.87 -9.25
N VAL A 169 -3.16 15.12 -8.15
CA VAL A 169 -3.74 13.77 -8.13
C VAL A 169 -4.90 13.65 -7.17
N SER A 170 -4.86 14.37 -6.02
CA SER A 170 -5.90 14.23 -5.01
C SER A 170 -7.13 15.09 -5.33
N ASN A 171 -8.29 14.57 -5.01
CA ASN A 171 -9.56 15.30 -4.99
C ASN A 171 -9.90 15.86 -3.59
N LYS A 172 -9.15 15.47 -2.56
CA LYS A 172 -9.25 16.02 -1.21
C LYS A 172 -7.88 16.04 -0.55
N VAL A 173 -7.51 17.16 0.05
CA VAL A 173 -6.27 17.32 0.83
C VAL A 173 -6.61 17.73 2.25
N VAL A 174 -5.96 17.10 3.21
CA VAL A 174 -6.08 17.42 4.64
C VAL A 174 -4.70 17.78 5.15
N PHE A 175 -4.58 18.94 5.77
CA PHE A 175 -3.38 19.35 6.47
C PHE A 175 -3.49 18.97 7.95
N MET A 176 -2.43 18.38 8.48
CA MET A 176 -2.31 18.04 9.90
C MET A 176 -1.08 18.73 10.47
N GLU A 177 -1.27 19.51 11.53
CA GLU A 177 -0.24 20.22 12.28
C GLU A 177 -0.54 20.06 13.77
N ASN A 178 0.49 19.66 14.53
CA ASN A 178 0.40 19.44 16.00
C ASN A 178 -0.60 18.37 16.48
N GLY A 179 -0.94 17.42 15.62
CA GLY A 179 -1.83 16.30 15.95
C GLY A 179 -3.28 16.51 15.57
#